data_883eca5188b30e0ce5ded4234b71c862
#
_entry.id   883eca5188b30e0ce5ded4234b71c862
#
_cell.length_a   1.000
_cell.length_b   1.000
_cell.length_c   1.000
_cell.angle_alpha   90.00
_cell.angle_beta   90.00
_cell.angle_gamma   90.00
#
_symmetry.space_group_name_H-M   'P 1'
#
loop_
_entity.id
_entity.type
_entity.pdbx_description
1 polymer ?
#
loop_
_entity_poly.entity_id
_entity_poly.type
_entity_poly.pdbx_seq_one_letter_code
_entity_poly.pdbx_strand_id
1 'polypeptide(L)'
;VLAENPGHLGASLGTVELTVALHYVFQTPYDRIVWDVGHQAYGHKILTGRKDRFPTLRKLGGIGGFPNPAESIYDAFIAGHSSNSISAAMGLSVASALKEENDRHVIAVIGDGAMTGGLAFEGLNNASVNPNNLLIILNDNDMAIDHSVGGLSQYLVDITTSQTYNKMRYDVYRGLKKINLINNDRRENILRFNNSLKALLTQQHNLFEGFSIRYFGPVDGHDVNYLVKVLGDIKDLQGPKLLHIKTKKGKGFKPAEESATEWHAPGKFNKLTGERLAKHCLNEPQLYQDVFGHTLVELAEQDERIVGITPAMPTGCSMTYMMKAFPKRAFDVGIAEGHAVTFSAGLAKEGMLPFCNVYSSFMQRAYD
;
A
#
# COMPACT_ATOMS: atom_id res chain seq x y z
N VAL A 1 7.37 5.01 22.45
CA VAL A 1 8.59 4.74 21.65
C VAL A 1 8.69 5.71 20.48
N LEU A 2 7.71 5.75 19.55
CA LEU A 2 7.80 6.56 18.33
C LEU A 2 7.84 8.08 18.56
N ALA A 3 7.37 8.54 19.71
CA ALA A 3 7.52 9.94 20.11
C ALA A 3 8.98 10.36 20.34
N GLU A 4 9.83 9.41 20.72
CA GLU A 4 11.25 9.62 21.01
C GLU A 4 12.17 9.09 19.92
N ASN A 5 11.80 7.94 19.33
CA ASN A 5 12.49 7.30 18.21
C ASN A 5 11.58 7.38 16.97
N PRO A 6 11.69 8.44 16.19
CA PRO A 6 10.77 8.68 15.07
C PRO A 6 10.71 7.55 14.04
N GLY A 7 9.50 7.29 13.55
CA GLY A 7 9.21 6.27 12.55
C GLY A 7 7.84 6.48 11.92
N HIS A 8 7.37 5.49 11.15
CA HIS A 8 6.11 5.57 10.40
C HIS A 8 4.90 5.30 11.33
N LEU A 9 4.52 6.31 12.13
CA LEU A 9 3.46 6.20 13.13
C LEU A 9 2.09 6.02 12.47
N GLY A 10 1.71 6.93 11.56
CA GLY A 10 0.37 6.95 10.97
C GLY A 10 0.03 5.68 10.22
N ALA A 11 0.96 5.17 9.40
CA ALA A 11 0.77 3.94 8.64
C ALA A 11 0.57 2.72 9.56
N SER A 12 1.38 2.60 10.62
CA SER A 12 1.28 1.48 11.56
C SER A 12 0.03 1.54 12.44
N LEU A 13 -0.44 2.74 12.82
CA LEU A 13 -1.71 2.90 13.54
C LEU A 13 -2.91 2.50 12.67
N GLY A 14 -2.87 2.78 11.36
CA GLY A 14 -3.93 2.41 10.44
C GLY A 14 -4.08 0.91 10.18
N THR A 15 -3.12 0.08 10.62
CA THR A 15 -3.10 -1.38 10.38
C THR A 15 -3.12 -2.23 11.62
N VAL A 16 -3.42 -1.67 12.80
CA VAL A 16 -3.40 -2.42 14.07
C VAL A 16 -4.42 -3.55 14.04
N GLU A 17 -5.67 -3.27 13.71
CA GLU A 17 -6.76 -4.23 13.68
C GLU A 17 -6.53 -5.30 12.62
N LEU A 18 -6.08 -4.90 11.42
CA LEU A 18 -5.69 -5.83 10.37
C LEU A 18 -4.57 -6.77 10.85
N THR A 19 -3.54 -6.23 11.50
CA THR A 19 -2.41 -7.02 12.00
C THR A 19 -2.86 -8.06 13.02
N VAL A 20 -3.72 -7.66 13.96
CA VAL A 20 -4.31 -8.58 14.95
C VAL A 20 -5.13 -9.68 14.25
N ALA A 21 -5.99 -9.31 13.31
CA ALA A 21 -6.83 -10.26 12.58
C ALA A 21 -5.99 -11.26 11.77
N LEU A 22 -4.93 -10.81 11.10
CA LEU A 22 -4.02 -11.66 10.34
C LEU A 22 -3.31 -12.68 11.26
N HIS A 23 -2.75 -12.23 12.38
CA HIS A 23 -2.07 -13.13 13.33
C HIS A 23 -3.03 -14.05 14.11
N TYR A 24 -4.31 -13.71 14.16
CA TYR A 24 -5.33 -14.57 14.75
C TYR A 24 -5.76 -15.70 13.79
N VAL A 25 -5.87 -15.40 12.49
CA VAL A 25 -6.40 -16.33 11.48
C VAL A 25 -5.31 -17.22 10.88
N PHE A 26 -4.10 -16.70 10.69
CA PHE A 26 -3.00 -17.38 10.02
C PHE A 26 -1.90 -17.82 11.00
N GLN A 27 -1.34 -19.01 10.75
CA GLN A 27 -0.35 -19.65 11.62
C GLN A 27 1.08 -19.23 11.25
N THR A 28 1.45 -17.96 11.51
CA THR A 28 2.84 -17.50 11.30
C THR A 28 3.78 -18.12 12.33
N PRO A 29 5.03 -18.48 11.99
CA PRO A 29 5.74 -18.21 10.75
C PRO A 29 5.53 -19.23 9.63
N TYR A 30 4.73 -20.30 9.83
CA TYR A 30 4.44 -21.26 8.76
C TYR A 30 3.74 -20.56 7.60
N ASP A 31 2.63 -19.88 7.84
CA ASP A 31 2.03 -18.95 6.90
C ASP A 31 2.91 -17.71 6.75
N ARG A 32 2.94 -17.13 5.57
CA ARG A 32 3.83 -16.01 5.22
C ARG A 32 3.06 -14.72 5.00
N ILE A 33 3.45 -13.66 5.70
CA ILE A 33 2.91 -12.32 5.49
C ILE A 33 4.02 -11.43 4.93
N VAL A 34 3.80 -10.89 3.73
CA VAL A 34 4.69 -9.93 3.06
C VAL A 34 4.07 -8.54 3.17
N TRP A 35 4.75 -7.64 3.87
CA TRP A 35 4.34 -6.25 4.05
C TRP A 35 4.98 -5.39 2.97
N ASP A 36 4.16 -4.75 2.10
CA ASP A 36 4.68 -3.82 1.10
C ASP A 36 5.38 -2.64 1.76
N VAL A 37 6.57 -2.25 1.26
CA VAL A 37 7.48 -1.31 1.92
C VAL A 37 7.93 -1.80 3.30
N GLY A 38 7.01 -2.23 4.15
CA GLY A 38 7.23 -2.67 5.53
C GLY A 38 7.07 -1.57 6.59
N HIS A 39 6.75 -0.35 6.20
CA HIS A 39 6.58 0.80 7.11
C HIS A 39 5.34 0.70 8.01
N GLN A 40 4.38 -0.15 7.68
CA GLN A 40 3.13 -0.41 8.41
C GLN A 40 3.20 -1.63 9.35
N ALA A 41 4.38 -2.23 9.56
CA ALA A 41 4.53 -3.53 10.22
C ALA A 41 4.95 -3.44 11.70
N TYR A 42 4.75 -2.32 12.39
CA TYR A 42 5.11 -2.23 13.81
C TYR A 42 4.25 -3.12 14.72
N GLY A 43 2.95 -3.22 14.42
CA GLY A 43 2.06 -4.17 15.10
C GLY A 43 2.55 -5.62 14.95
N HIS A 44 2.95 -6.00 13.72
CA HIS A 44 3.54 -7.31 13.43
C HIS A 44 4.80 -7.58 14.27
N LYS A 45 5.72 -6.63 14.37
CA LYS A 45 6.93 -6.77 15.22
C LYS A 45 6.59 -6.97 16.70
N ILE A 46 5.62 -6.23 17.21
CA ILE A 46 5.18 -6.33 18.60
C ILE A 46 4.57 -7.71 18.89
N LEU A 47 3.66 -8.18 18.02
CA LEU A 47 2.98 -9.48 18.19
C LEU A 47 3.92 -10.67 18.00
N THR A 48 5.02 -10.51 17.27
CA THR A 48 6.01 -11.57 16.98
C THR A 48 7.24 -11.52 17.90
N GLY A 49 7.04 -11.17 19.18
CA GLY A 49 8.02 -11.31 20.26
C GLY A 49 9.04 -10.18 20.37
N ARG A 50 8.86 -9.05 19.65
CA ARG A 50 9.79 -7.91 19.70
C ARG A 50 9.30 -6.73 20.55
N LYS A 51 8.24 -6.92 21.35
CA LYS A 51 7.67 -5.89 22.22
C LYS A 51 8.69 -5.28 23.16
N ASP A 52 9.47 -6.11 23.86
CA ASP A 52 10.43 -5.64 24.85
C ASP A 52 11.65 -4.97 24.22
N ARG A 53 11.98 -5.35 22.98
CA ARG A 53 13.04 -4.71 22.18
C ARG A 53 12.55 -3.47 21.40
N PHE A 54 11.26 -3.21 21.37
CA PHE A 54 10.67 -2.11 20.59
C PHE A 54 11.24 -0.71 20.96
N PRO A 55 11.66 -0.41 22.21
CA PRO A 55 12.38 0.83 22.55
C PRO A 55 13.71 1.03 21.81
N THR A 56 14.26 -0.01 21.21
CA THR A 56 15.51 0.05 20.41
C THR A 56 15.25 0.25 18.91
N LEU A 57 13.98 0.45 18.51
CA LEU A 57 13.58 0.63 17.11
C LEU A 57 14.42 1.74 16.43
N ARG A 58 15.02 1.42 15.28
CA ARG A 58 15.84 2.33 14.47
C ARG A 58 17.10 2.88 15.18
N LYS A 59 17.55 2.22 16.26
CA LYS A 59 18.83 2.53 16.92
C LYS A 59 19.91 1.56 16.44
N LEU A 60 21.17 1.98 16.54
CA LEU A 60 22.32 1.12 16.25
C LEU A 60 22.27 -0.13 17.16
N GLY A 61 22.38 -1.31 16.58
CA GLY A 61 22.26 -2.59 17.29
C GLY A 61 20.84 -2.95 17.76
N GLY A 62 19.85 -2.10 17.49
CA GLY A 62 18.44 -2.32 17.79
C GLY A 62 17.68 -3.02 16.67
N ILE A 63 16.34 -3.01 16.79
CA ILE A 63 15.47 -3.57 15.75
C ILE A 63 15.27 -2.60 14.58
N GLY A 64 15.19 -3.14 13.36
CA GLY A 64 14.98 -2.37 12.14
C GLY A 64 13.58 -1.74 12.05
N GLY A 65 13.46 -0.68 11.23
CA GLY A 65 12.18 -0.02 10.97
C GLY A 65 11.25 -0.79 10.04
N PHE A 66 11.76 -1.79 9.33
CA PHE A 66 11.03 -2.66 8.39
C PHE A 66 11.19 -4.13 8.79
N PRO A 67 10.32 -5.05 8.32
CA PRO A 67 10.54 -6.47 8.46
C PRO A 67 11.89 -6.88 7.86
N ASN A 68 12.59 -7.80 8.53
CA ASN A 68 13.88 -8.33 8.10
C ASN A 68 14.01 -9.80 8.51
N PRO A 69 14.12 -10.74 7.55
CA PRO A 69 14.29 -12.17 7.83
C PRO A 69 15.52 -12.49 8.71
N ALA A 70 16.55 -11.66 8.70
CA ALA A 70 17.69 -11.80 9.60
C ALA A 70 17.38 -11.39 11.06
N GLU A 71 16.32 -10.64 11.28
CA GLU A 71 15.88 -10.20 12.62
C GLU A 71 14.89 -11.18 13.25
N SER A 72 14.01 -11.78 12.45
CA SER A 72 12.94 -12.66 12.94
C SER A 72 12.47 -13.64 11.85
N ILE A 73 12.23 -14.91 12.26
CA ILE A 73 11.63 -15.94 11.39
C ILE A 73 10.20 -15.59 10.93
N TYR A 74 9.54 -14.66 11.61
CA TYR A 74 8.20 -14.16 11.25
C TYR A 74 8.24 -13.15 10.10
N ASP A 75 9.38 -12.55 9.81
CA ASP A 75 9.57 -11.60 8.75
C ASP A 75 9.85 -12.36 7.44
N ALA A 76 8.82 -12.59 6.64
CA ALA A 76 8.91 -13.45 5.45
C ALA A 76 9.75 -12.85 4.32
N PHE A 77 9.84 -11.52 4.23
CA PHE A 77 10.53 -10.81 3.17
C PHE A 77 11.02 -9.44 3.66
N ILE A 78 12.15 -8.99 3.11
CA ILE A 78 12.65 -7.63 3.32
C ILE A 78 12.30 -6.78 2.10
N ALA A 79 11.66 -5.66 2.36
CA ALA A 79 11.33 -4.65 1.36
C ALA A 79 11.88 -3.28 1.82
N GLY A 80 11.64 -2.26 1.08
CA GLY A 80 12.00 -0.86 1.37
C GLY A 80 11.37 0.01 0.30
N HIS A 81 11.38 -0.48 -0.95
CA HIS A 81 10.61 0.09 -2.04
C HIS A 81 9.17 -0.45 -2.03
N SER A 82 8.23 0.35 -2.55
CA SER A 82 6.82 0.00 -2.68
C SER A 82 6.56 -0.97 -3.84
N SER A 83 5.36 -1.51 -3.92
CA SER A 83 4.81 -2.26 -5.08
C SER A 83 5.41 -3.64 -5.32
N ASN A 84 6.26 -4.15 -4.43
CA ASN A 84 6.96 -5.44 -4.62
C ASN A 84 6.33 -6.62 -3.86
N SER A 85 5.42 -6.36 -2.94
CA SER A 85 4.85 -7.40 -2.08
C SER A 85 4.10 -8.48 -2.84
N ILE A 86 3.35 -8.12 -3.90
CA ILE A 86 2.58 -9.08 -4.70
C ILE A 86 3.53 -10.07 -5.39
N SER A 87 4.56 -9.56 -6.07
CA SER A 87 5.55 -10.41 -6.76
C SER A 87 6.32 -11.31 -5.79
N ALA A 88 6.75 -10.74 -4.64
CA ALA A 88 7.45 -11.52 -3.61
C ALA A 88 6.56 -12.61 -3.00
N ALA A 89 5.32 -12.27 -2.63
CA ALA A 89 4.37 -13.22 -2.07
C ALA A 89 3.96 -14.29 -3.09
N MET A 90 3.82 -13.92 -4.37
CA MET A 90 3.56 -14.89 -5.43
C MET A 90 4.71 -15.90 -5.55
N GLY A 91 5.96 -15.44 -5.54
CA GLY A 91 7.13 -16.34 -5.53
C GLY A 91 7.13 -17.31 -4.34
N LEU A 92 6.78 -16.83 -3.14
CA LEU A 92 6.63 -17.67 -1.95
C LEU A 92 5.47 -18.68 -2.10
N SER A 93 4.34 -18.28 -2.67
CA SER A 93 3.19 -19.14 -2.89
C SER A 93 3.47 -20.23 -3.92
N VAL A 94 4.14 -19.90 -5.02
CA VAL A 94 4.56 -20.87 -6.04
C VAL A 94 5.59 -21.84 -5.45
N ALA A 95 6.55 -21.35 -4.65
CA ALA A 95 7.53 -22.20 -3.97
C ALA A 95 6.85 -23.19 -3.00
N SER A 96 5.81 -22.76 -2.28
CA SER A 96 5.02 -23.62 -1.43
C SER A 96 4.31 -24.73 -2.22
N ALA A 97 3.70 -24.38 -3.36
CA ALA A 97 3.07 -25.35 -4.25
C ALA A 97 4.07 -26.39 -4.81
N LEU A 98 5.27 -25.94 -5.21
CA LEU A 98 6.34 -26.82 -5.70
C LEU A 98 6.90 -27.77 -4.62
N LYS A 99 6.79 -27.37 -3.34
CA LYS A 99 7.16 -28.20 -2.18
C LYS A 99 6.00 -29.04 -1.64
N GLU A 100 4.85 -29.02 -2.31
CA GLU A 100 3.63 -29.71 -1.86
C GLU A 100 3.09 -29.23 -0.50
N GLU A 101 3.47 -28.01 -0.05
CA GLU A 101 2.97 -27.35 1.15
C GLU A 101 1.61 -26.69 0.86
N ASN A 102 0.60 -27.48 0.49
CA ASN A 102 -0.67 -27.00 -0.05
C ASN A 102 -1.58 -26.32 0.99
N ASP A 103 -1.31 -26.52 2.27
CA ASP A 103 -2.01 -25.91 3.42
C ASP A 103 -1.40 -24.57 3.86
N ARG A 104 -0.21 -24.20 3.31
CA ARG A 104 0.44 -22.93 3.60
C ARG A 104 -0.26 -21.77 2.91
N HIS A 105 -0.57 -20.73 3.69
CA HIS A 105 -1.10 -19.47 3.16
C HIS A 105 0.01 -18.44 2.97
N VAL A 106 -0.08 -17.69 1.88
CA VAL A 106 0.81 -16.57 1.61
C VAL A 106 -0.01 -15.31 1.38
N ILE A 107 0.29 -14.26 2.15
CA ILE A 107 -0.46 -13.02 2.19
C ILE A 107 0.46 -11.85 1.79
N ALA A 108 0.04 -11.04 0.82
CA ALA A 108 0.63 -9.75 0.50
C ALA A 108 -0.23 -8.63 1.07
N VAL A 109 0.33 -7.73 1.88
CA VAL A 109 -0.37 -6.53 2.37
C VAL A 109 0.20 -5.33 1.63
N ILE A 110 -0.61 -4.68 0.81
CA ILE A 110 -0.20 -3.55 -0.04
C ILE A 110 -1.14 -2.36 0.16
N GLY A 111 -0.58 -1.14 0.23
CA GLY A 111 -1.35 0.10 0.29
C GLY A 111 -1.86 0.53 -1.09
N ASP A 112 -2.92 1.34 -1.12
CA ASP A 112 -3.50 1.90 -2.34
C ASP A 112 -2.49 2.71 -3.16
N GLY A 113 -1.68 3.55 -2.51
CA GLY A 113 -0.59 4.28 -3.18
C GLY A 113 0.46 3.33 -3.79
N ALA A 114 0.88 2.27 -3.09
CA ALA A 114 1.82 1.29 -3.61
C ALA A 114 1.23 0.42 -4.74
N MET A 115 -0.09 0.25 -4.76
CA MET A 115 -0.79 -0.46 -5.84
C MET A 115 -0.70 0.28 -7.19
N THR A 116 -0.42 1.58 -7.21
CA THR A 116 -0.27 2.36 -8.45
C THR A 116 1.05 2.09 -9.19
N GLY A 117 2.05 1.48 -8.55
CA GLY A 117 3.34 1.21 -9.15
C GLY A 117 3.30 0.05 -10.17
N GLY A 118 4.08 0.16 -11.25
CA GLY A 118 4.09 -0.80 -12.36
C GLY A 118 4.33 -2.25 -11.91
N LEU A 119 5.27 -2.48 -10.99
CA LEU A 119 5.59 -3.82 -10.47
C LEU A 119 4.39 -4.49 -9.77
N ALA A 120 3.48 -3.72 -9.16
CA ALA A 120 2.25 -4.29 -8.60
C ALA A 120 1.34 -4.83 -9.71
N PHE A 121 1.20 -4.11 -10.83
CA PHE A 121 0.45 -4.59 -12.00
C PHE A 121 1.10 -5.81 -12.67
N GLU A 122 2.43 -5.83 -12.76
CA GLU A 122 3.17 -7.01 -13.25
C GLU A 122 2.90 -8.24 -12.36
N GLY A 123 2.91 -8.03 -11.03
CA GLY A 123 2.56 -9.06 -10.05
C GLY A 123 1.12 -9.57 -10.21
N LEU A 124 0.14 -8.66 -10.35
CA LEU A 124 -1.26 -9.01 -10.59
C LEU A 124 -1.45 -9.80 -11.91
N ASN A 125 -0.81 -9.34 -12.98
CA ASN A 125 -0.87 -10.01 -14.29
C ASN A 125 -0.34 -11.45 -14.21
N ASN A 126 0.76 -11.67 -13.49
CA ASN A 126 1.35 -13.01 -13.34
C ASN A 126 0.61 -13.88 -12.32
N ALA A 127 0.00 -13.31 -11.29
CA ALA A 127 -0.76 -14.06 -10.28
C ALA A 127 -1.94 -14.84 -10.88
N SER A 128 -2.49 -14.38 -11.99
CA SER A 128 -3.60 -15.04 -12.69
C SER A 128 -3.18 -16.27 -13.51
N VAL A 129 -1.89 -16.39 -13.84
CA VAL A 129 -1.37 -17.43 -14.76
C VAL A 129 -0.77 -18.60 -13.99
N ASN A 130 -0.09 -18.34 -12.89
CA ASN A 130 0.62 -19.36 -12.12
C ASN A 130 -0.29 -19.98 -11.05
N PRO A 131 -0.22 -21.32 -10.83
CA PRO A 131 -0.94 -21.97 -9.75
C PRO A 131 -0.48 -21.42 -8.38
N ASN A 132 -1.38 -20.75 -7.68
CA ASN A 132 -1.09 -20.21 -6.35
C ASN A 132 -2.39 -19.95 -5.57
N ASN A 133 -2.27 -19.82 -4.25
CA ASN A 133 -3.35 -19.47 -3.32
C ASN A 133 -3.12 -18.09 -2.70
N LEU A 134 -2.43 -17.19 -3.40
CA LEU A 134 -2.08 -15.86 -2.93
C LEU A 134 -3.32 -15.08 -2.45
N LEU A 135 -3.24 -14.56 -1.23
CA LEU A 135 -4.18 -13.57 -0.70
C LEU A 135 -3.53 -12.18 -0.74
N ILE A 136 -4.10 -11.28 -1.50
CA ILE A 136 -3.70 -9.87 -1.55
C ILE A 136 -4.64 -9.08 -0.64
N ILE A 137 -4.11 -8.36 0.33
CA ILE A 137 -4.85 -7.39 1.14
C ILE A 137 -4.54 -6.00 0.61
N LEU A 138 -5.52 -5.38 -0.04
CA LEU A 138 -5.43 -3.98 -0.44
C LEU A 138 -5.91 -3.10 0.72
N ASN A 139 -4.95 -2.46 1.37
CA ASN A 139 -5.19 -1.52 2.46
C ASN A 139 -5.39 -0.11 1.89
N ASP A 140 -6.63 0.25 1.65
CA ASP A 140 -7.03 1.52 1.06
C ASP A 140 -7.35 2.55 2.16
N ASN A 141 -6.55 3.62 2.20
CA ASN A 141 -6.75 4.76 3.11
C ASN A 141 -6.62 6.11 2.39
N ASP A 142 -6.61 6.11 1.05
CA ASP A 142 -6.48 7.27 0.17
C ASP A 142 -5.20 8.09 0.40
N MET A 143 -4.13 7.43 0.88
CA MET A 143 -2.89 8.09 1.26
C MET A 143 -1.66 7.27 0.87
N ALA A 144 -0.76 7.91 0.14
CA ALA A 144 0.65 7.53 0.03
C ALA A 144 1.49 8.22 1.13
N ILE A 145 2.52 8.98 0.79
CA ILE A 145 3.11 10.00 1.68
C ILE A 145 2.12 11.17 1.76
N ASP A 146 1.75 11.72 0.61
CA ASP A 146 0.66 12.67 0.39
C ASP A 146 -0.61 11.94 -0.09
N HIS A 147 -1.66 12.65 -0.52
CA HIS A 147 -2.85 12.03 -1.08
C HIS A 147 -2.53 11.21 -2.33
N SER A 148 -3.17 10.07 -2.47
CA SER A 148 -3.03 9.21 -3.64
C SER A 148 -3.58 9.91 -4.90
N VAL A 149 -2.87 9.78 -6.03
CA VAL A 149 -3.22 10.43 -7.30
C VAL A 149 -3.40 9.41 -8.42
N GLY A 150 -4.08 9.82 -9.48
CA GLY A 150 -4.25 9.04 -10.71
C GLY A 150 -5.55 8.24 -10.82
N GLY A 151 -5.74 7.62 -11.97
CA GLY A 151 -6.99 6.93 -12.33
C GLY A 151 -7.33 5.75 -11.44
N LEU A 152 -6.34 5.03 -10.91
CA LEU A 152 -6.59 3.93 -9.97
C LEU A 152 -7.14 4.43 -8.64
N SER A 153 -6.64 5.55 -8.12
CA SER A 153 -7.17 6.17 -6.90
C SER A 153 -8.63 6.54 -7.08
N GLN A 154 -8.98 7.21 -8.18
CA GLN A 154 -10.37 7.53 -8.50
C GLN A 154 -11.24 6.27 -8.62
N TYR A 155 -10.74 5.24 -9.28
CA TYR A 155 -11.43 3.96 -9.41
C TYR A 155 -11.71 3.29 -8.04
N LEU A 156 -10.76 3.34 -7.10
CA LEU A 156 -10.96 2.80 -5.74
C LEU A 156 -12.02 3.60 -4.97
N VAL A 157 -12.04 4.94 -5.13
CA VAL A 157 -13.11 5.79 -4.58
C VAL A 157 -14.47 5.38 -5.13
N ASP A 158 -14.60 5.18 -6.45
CA ASP A 158 -15.84 4.77 -7.09
C ASP A 158 -16.34 3.40 -6.58
N ILE A 159 -15.44 2.44 -6.40
CA ILE A 159 -15.77 1.14 -5.80
C ILE A 159 -16.27 1.31 -4.36
N THR A 160 -15.61 2.15 -3.56
CA THR A 160 -15.96 2.33 -2.15
C THR A 160 -17.27 3.05 -1.95
N THR A 161 -17.65 3.94 -2.85
CA THR A 161 -18.97 4.62 -2.82
C THR A 161 -20.14 3.71 -3.20
N SER A 162 -19.88 2.60 -3.90
CA SER A 162 -20.86 1.57 -4.27
C SER A 162 -21.09 0.52 -3.18
N GLN A 163 -21.33 0.95 -1.94
CA GLN A 163 -21.47 0.06 -0.76
C GLN A 163 -22.53 -1.04 -0.92
N THR A 164 -23.65 -0.74 -1.56
CA THR A 164 -24.77 -1.68 -1.74
C THR A 164 -24.34 -2.91 -2.57
N TYR A 165 -23.56 -2.72 -3.60
CA TYR A 165 -23.09 -3.78 -4.49
C TYR A 165 -22.14 -4.74 -3.78
N ASN A 166 -21.14 -4.21 -3.08
CA ASN A 166 -20.11 -5.01 -2.43
C ASN A 166 -20.65 -5.83 -1.25
N LYS A 167 -21.55 -5.28 -0.46
CA LYS A 167 -22.24 -6.00 0.64
C LYS A 167 -23.12 -7.12 0.10
N MET A 168 -23.93 -6.84 -0.91
CA MET A 168 -24.81 -7.85 -1.52
C MET A 168 -24.01 -9.01 -2.12
N ARG A 169 -22.89 -8.74 -2.78
CA ARG A 169 -22.02 -9.76 -3.36
C ARG A 169 -21.41 -10.69 -2.30
N TYR A 170 -20.94 -10.13 -1.18
CA TYR A 170 -20.43 -10.93 -0.06
C TYR A 170 -21.53 -11.78 0.58
N ASP A 171 -22.70 -11.22 0.81
CA ASP A 171 -23.85 -11.91 1.40
C ASP A 171 -24.37 -13.05 0.50
N VAL A 172 -24.38 -12.84 -0.83
CA VAL A 172 -24.71 -13.90 -1.81
C VAL A 172 -23.69 -15.03 -1.78
N TYR A 173 -22.38 -14.71 -1.80
CA TYR A 173 -21.31 -15.71 -1.70
C TYR A 173 -21.44 -16.54 -0.41
N ARG A 174 -21.71 -15.89 0.71
CA ARG A 174 -21.91 -16.53 2.01
C ARG A 174 -23.16 -17.42 2.03
N GLY A 175 -24.25 -16.96 1.40
CA GLY A 175 -25.45 -17.75 1.23
C GLY A 175 -25.18 -19.04 0.45
N LEU A 176 -24.46 -18.95 -0.64
CA LEU A 176 -24.09 -20.12 -1.49
C LEU A 176 -23.18 -21.11 -0.76
N LYS A 177 -22.22 -20.63 0.06
CA LYS A 177 -21.37 -21.49 0.91
C LYS A 177 -22.21 -22.24 1.97
N LYS A 178 -23.22 -21.60 2.59
CA LYS A 178 -24.11 -22.21 3.58
C LYS A 178 -24.96 -23.35 3.02
N ILE A 179 -25.35 -23.28 1.76
CA ILE A 179 -26.20 -24.30 1.12
C ILE A 179 -25.37 -25.43 0.46
N ASN A 180 -24.08 -25.54 0.74
CA ASN A 180 -23.18 -26.58 0.20
C ASN A 180 -23.19 -26.71 -1.34
N LEU A 181 -23.64 -25.68 -2.07
CA LEU A 181 -23.61 -25.65 -3.53
C LEU A 181 -22.20 -25.44 -4.10
N ILE A 182 -21.21 -25.11 -3.25
CA ILE A 182 -19.81 -24.96 -3.61
C ILE A 182 -19.03 -26.15 -3.06
N ASN A 183 -19.09 -27.29 -3.75
CA ASN A 183 -18.19 -28.42 -3.53
C ASN A 183 -17.02 -28.34 -4.51
N ASN A 184 -15.81 -28.70 -4.05
CA ASN A 184 -14.55 -28.51 -4.77
C ASN A 184 -14.46 -29.21 -6.15
N ASP A 185 -15.31 -30.18 -6.44
CA ASP A 185 -15.25 -30.98 -7.69
C ASP A 185 -16.00 -30.37 -8.90
N ARG A 186 -16.63 -29.20 -8.76
CA ARG A 186 -17.41 -28.59 -9.85
C ARG A 186 -16.88 -27.21 -10.27
N ARG A 187 -15.58 -27.13 -10.54
CA ARG A 187 -14.88 -25.91 -10.96
C ARG A 187 -15.52 -25.20 -12.15
N GLU A 188 -15.97 -25.97 -13.15
CA GLU A 188 -16.64 -25.43 -14.34
C GLU A 188 -18.03 -24.84 -14.08
N ASN A 189 -18.81 -25.45 -13.17
CA ASN A 189 -20.15 -24.97 -12.85
C ASN A 189 -20.11 -23.70 -12.00
N ILE A 190 -19.08 -23.53 -11.15
CA ILE A 190 -18.86 -22.32 -10.37
C ILE A 190 -18.46 -21.15 -11.29
N LEU A 191 -17.64 -21.40 -12.31
CA LEU A 191 -17.27 -20.41 -13.31
C LEU A 191 -18.48 -19.99 -14.16
N ARG A 192 -19.32 -20.95 -14.59
CA ARG A 192 -20.56 -20.67 -15.33
C ARG A 192 -21.59 -19.93 -14.50
N PHE A 193 -21.77 -20.31 -13.23
CA PHE A 193 -22.70 -19.63 -12.32
C PHE A 193 -22.23 -18.22 -11.97
N ASN A 194 -20.91 -18.02 -11.70
CA ASN A 194 -20.34 -16.70 -11.51
C ASN A 194 -20.52 -15.82 -12.77
N ASN A 195 -20.35 -16.37 -13.95
CA ASN A 195 -20.55 -15.65 -15.21
C ASN A 195 -22.03 -15.31 -15.44
N SER A 196 -22.95 -16.18 -15.06
CA SER A 196 -24.41 -15.92 -15.15
C SER A 196 -24.87 -14.91 -14.12
N LEU A 197 -24.34 -14.96 -12.89
CA LEU A 197 -24.60 -13.95 -11.86
C LEU A 197 -23.96 -12.61 -12.20
N LYS A 198 -22.77 -12.62 -12.83
CA LYS A 198 -22.12 -11.44 -13.41
C LYS A 198 -23.01 -10.77 -14.47
N ALA A 199 -23.58 -11.55 -15.39
CA ALA A 199 -24.46 -11.03 -16.45
C ALA A 199 -25.74 -10.41 -15.91
N LEU A 200 -26.23 -10.87 -14.76
CA LEU A 200 -27.44 -10.37 -14.12
C LEU A 200 -27.20 -9.16 -13.20
N LEU A 201 -26.00 -9.01 -12.64
CA LEU A 201 -25.73 -8.05 -11.56
C LEU A 201 -24.79 -6.91 -11.94
N THR A 202 -24.07 -6.96 -13.07
CA THR A 202 -23.12 -5.88 -13.39
C THR A 202 -22.91 -5.62 -14.88
N GLN A 203 -23.06 -4.35 -15.23
CA GLN A 203 -22.44 -3.72 -16.42
C GLN A 203 -21.00 -3.23 -16.13
N GLN A 204 -20.44 -3.43 -14.94
CA GLN A 204 -19.08 -2.98 -14.58
C GLN A 204 -18.22 -4.15 -14.13
N HIS A 205 -17.26 -4.53 -14.97
CA HIS A 205 -16.19 -5.46 -14.60
C HIS A 205 -15.21 -4.74 -13.66
N ASN A 206 -14.95 -5.34 -12.49
CA ASN A 206 -13.90 -4.89 -11.59
C ASN A 206 -12.52 -5.15 -12.22
N LEU A 207 -11.59 -4.19 -12.14
CA LEU A 207 -10.22 -4.30 -12.66
C LEU A 207 -9.54 -5.61 -12.25
N PHE A 208 -9.63 -5.99 -10.99
CA PHE A 208 -9.00 -7.20 -10.44
C PHE A 208 -9.60 -8.48 -11.00
N GLU A 209 -10.90 -8.49 -11.28
CA GLU A 209 -11.56 -9.61 -11.95
C GLU A 209 -11.16 -9.74 -13.41
N GLY A 210 -10.79 -8.65 -14.05
CA GLY A 210 -10.17 -8.64 -15.38
C GLY A 210 -8.85 -9.44 -15.39
N PHE A 211 -8.11 -9.43 -14.29
CA PHE A 211 -6.93 -10.28 -14.06
C PHE A 211 -7.28 -11.69 -13.53
N SER A 212 -8.53 -12.13 -13.56
CA SER A 212 -8.98 -13.41 -12.99
C SER A 212 -8.69 -13.57 -11.48
N ILE A 213 -8.50 -12.48 -10.76
CA ILE A 213 -8.32 -12.44 -9.30
C ILE A 213 -9.69 -12.23 -8.65
N ARG A 214 -10.06 -13.10 -7.71
CA ARG A 214 -11.34 -12.94 -6.99
C ARG A 214 -11.27 -11.74 -6.06
N TYR A 215 -12.18 -10.81 -6.25
CA TYR A 215 -12.26 -9.60 -5.43
C TYR A 215 -13.30 -9.74 -4.33
N PHE A 216 -12.93 -9.33 -3.11
CA PHE A 216 -13.79 -9.21 -1.93
C PHE A 216 -13.67 -7.83 -1.32
N GLY A 217 -14.77 -7.25 -0.87
CA GLY A 217 -14.78 -5.94 -0.21
C GLY A 217 -15.47 -4.86 -1.05
N PRO A 218 -15.29 -3.57 -0.69
CA PRO A 218 -14.50 -3.13 0.47
C PRO A 218 -15.15 -3.47 1.81
N VAL A 219 -14.32 -3.75 2.83
CA VAL A 219 -14.74 -4.00 4.21
C VAL A 219 -14.08 -3.01 5.16
N ASP A 220 -14.70 -2.77 6.32
CA ASP A 220 -14.10 -1.94 7.36
C ASP A 220 -12.86 -2.62 7.94
N GLY A 221 -11.69 -2.02 7.72
CA GLY A 221 -10.40 -2.51 8.21
C GLY A 221 -10.16 -2.26 9.70
N HIS A 222 -11.07 -1.57 10.40
CA HIS A 222 -11.03 -1.33 11.84
C HIS A 222 -12.00 -2.20 12.65
N ASP A 223 -12.83 -3.03 11.99
CA ASP A 223 -13.65 -4.03 12.67
C ASP A 223 -12.91 -5.37 12.72
N VAL A 224 -12.18 -5.62 13.84
CA VAL A 224 -11.41 -6.85 14.05
C VAL A 224 -12.28 -8.11 13.93
N ASN A 225 -13.49 -8.11 14.52
CA ASN A 225 -14.35 -9.28 14.50
C ASN A 225 -14.82 -9.61 13.09
N TYR A 226 -15.15 -8.57 12.31
CA TYR A 226 -15.55 -8.74 10.93
C TYR A 226 -14.38 -9.17 10.04
N LEU A 227 -13.18 -8.59 10.25
CA LEU A 227 -11.96 -9.00 9.54
C LEU A 227 -11.61 -10.47 9.80
N VAL A 228 -11.63 -10.92 11.07
CA VAL A 228 -11.37 -12.32 11.42
C VAL A 228 -12.35 -13.25 10.71
N LYS A 229 -13.63 -12.90 10.70
CA LYS A 229 -14.65 -13.68 10.01
C LYS A 229 -14.43 -13.72 8.49
N VAL A 230 -14.19 -12.58 7.85
CA VAL A 230 -13.96 -12.52 6.40
C VAL A 230 -12.71 -13.28 6.01
N LEU A 231 -11.59 -13.07 6.72
CA LEU A 231 -10.35 -13.80 6.50
C LEU A 231 -10.52 -15.31 6.67
N GLY A 232 -11.22 -15.74 7.73
CA GLY A 232 -11.57 -17.15 7.94
C GLY A 232 -12.42 -17.76 6.82
N ASP A 233 -13.35 -16.98 6.26
CA ASP A 233 -14.23 -17.43 5.18
C ASP A 233 -13.49 -17.57 3.83
N ILE A 234 -12.47 -16.74 3.57
CA ILE A 234 -11.79 -16.68 2.27
C ILE A 234 -10.43 -17.39 2.23
N LYS A 235 -9.81 -17.69 3.37
CA LYS A 235 -8.44 -18.24 3.42
C LYS A 235 -8.26 -19.52 2.62
N ASP A 236 -9.23 -20.44 2.73
CA ASP A 236 -9.17 -21.78 2.12
C ASP A 236 -9.68 -21.81 0.66
N LEU A 237 -10.08 -20.66 0.11
CA LEU A 237 -10.49 -20.58 -1.28
C LEU A 237 -9.28 -20.74 -2.20
N GLN A 238 -9.43 -21.58 -3.21
CA GLN A 238 -8.36 -21.86 -4.18
C GLN A 238 -8.19 -20.71 -5.18
N GLY A 239 -6.94 -20.47 -5.58
CA GLY A 239 -6.54 -19.45 -6.55
C GLY A 239 -6.35 -18.06 -5.95
N PRO A 240 -5.84 -17.11 -6.76
CA PRO A 240 -5.53 -15.78 -6.30
C PRO A 240 -6.80 -15.01 -5.91
N LYS A 241 -6.71 -14.26 -4.83
CA LYS A 241 -7.81 -13.48 -4.27
C LYS A 241 -7.31 -12.17 -3.68
N LEU A 242 -8.14 -11.14 -3.77
CA LEU A 242 -7.88 -9.82 -3.22
C LEU A 242 -8.99 -9.45 -2.24
N LEU A 243 -8.61 -9.10 -1.03
CA LEU A 243 -9.48 -8.48 -0.03
C LEU A 243 -9.17 -6.97 0.03
N HIS A 244 -10.13 -6.16 -0.35
CA HIS A 244 -10.07 -4.71 -0.23
C HIS A 244 -10.60 -4.30 1.13
N ILE A 245 -9.78 -3.63 1.92
CA ILE A 245 -10.15 -3.07 3.22
C ILE A 245 -10.03 -1.55 3.20
N LYS A 246 -10.97 -0.88 3.86
CA LYS A 246 -10.93 0.57 4.07
C LYS A 246 -10.39 0.84 5.47
N THR A 247 -9.32 1.61 5.57
CA THR A 247 -8.73 2.02 6.85
C THR A 247 -8.58 3.54 6.93
N LYS A 248 -8.23 4.01 8.12
CA LYS A 248 -7.87 5.40 8.36
C LYS A 248 -6.45 5.48 8.87
N LYS A 249 -5.57 6.14 8.14
CA LYS A 249 -4.19 6.37 8.54
C LYS A 249 -4.14 7.16 9.86
N GLY A 250 -3.37 6.69 10.83
CA GLY A 250 -3.30 7.33 12.15
C GLY A 250 -4.44 6.99 13.11
N LYS A 251 -5.27 5.99 12.83
CA LYS A 251 -6.44 5.58 13.64
C LYS A 251 -6.11 5.47 15.13
N GLY A 252 -6.97 6.06 15.96
CA GLY A 252 -6.82 6.06 17.43
C GLY A 252 -5.92 7.17 17.98
N PHE A 253 -5.29 7.98 17.10
CA PHE A 253 -4.51 9.14 17.52
C PHE A 253 -4.95 10.39 16.75
N LYS A 254 -5.78 11.22 17.40
CA LYS A 254 -6.48 12.34 16.77
C LYS A 254 -5.58 13.24 15.90
N PRO A 255 -4.38 13.69 16.35
CA PRO A 255 -3.51 14.51 15.51
C PRO A 255 -3.11 13.83 14.19
N ALA A 256 -2.87 12.50 14.22
CA ALA A 256 -2.52 11.75 13.02
C ALA A 256 -3.72 11.49 12.10
N GLU A 257 -4.93 11.43 12.65
CA GLU A 257 -6.16 11.30 11.88
C GLU A 257 -6.55 12.60 11.16
N GLU A 258 -6.17 13.75 11.72
CA GLU A 258 -6.47 15.09 11.18
C GLU A 258 -5.42 15.56 10.15
N SER A 259 -4.17 15.10 10.25
CA SER A 259 -3.07 15.49 9.34
C SER A 259 -2.20 14.29 8.97
N ALA A 260 -2.75 13.40 8.14
CA ALA A 260 -2.12 12.12 7.79
C ALA A 260 -0.75 12.25 7.11
N THR A 261 -0.52 13.32 6.32
CA THR A 261 0.77 13.62 5.68
C THR A 261 1.83 13.96 6.71
N GLU A 262 1.56 14.88 7.63
CA GLU A 262 2.51 15.28 8.67
C GLU A 262 2.85 14.13 9.62
N TRP A 263 1.86 13.26 9.88
CA TRP A 263 2.00 12.12 10.77
C TRP A 263 2.40 10.82 10.08
N HIS A 264 2.75 10.89 8.81
CA HIS A 264 3.38 9.77 8.13
C HIS A 264 4.69 9.36 8.82
N ALA A 265 5.57 10.34 9.05
CA ALA A 265 6.83 10.21 9.79
C ALA A 265 7.11 11.48 10.61
N PRO A 266 6.42 11.70 11.74
CA PRO A 266 6.24 13.03 12.35
C PRO A 266 7.49 13.62 13.01
N GLY A 267 8.61 12.91 13.10
CA GLY A 267 9.72 13.32 13.95
C GLY A 267 9.43 13.07 15.45
N LYS A 268 10.10 13.82 16.35
CA LYS A 268 9.83 13.75 17.77
C LYS A 268 8.61 14.59 18.14
N PHE A 269 7.81 14.10 19.08
CA PHE A 269 6.58 14.77 19.49
C PHE A 269 6.22 14.44 20.96
N ASN A 270 5.41 15.28 21.58
CA ASN A 270 4.82 15.01 22.88
C ASN A 270 3.65 14.00 22.70
N LYS A 271 3.77 12.82 23.31
CA LYS A 271 2.78 11.74 23.18
C LYS A 271 1.40 12.06 23.76
N LEU A 272 1.31 13.05 24.67
CA LEU A 272 0.05 13.44 25.33
C LEU A 272 -0.68 14.54 24.55
N THR A 273 0.07 15.55 24.10
CA THR A 273 -0.51 16.72 23.42
C THR A 273 -0.53 16.57 21.89
N GLY A 274 0.31 15.69 21.33
CA GLY A 274 0.54 15.62 19.89
C GLY A 274 1.41 16.76 19.35
N GLU A 275 1.92 17.64 20.20
CA GLU A 275 2.77 18.75 19.79
C GLU A 275 4.11 18.21 19.26
N ARG A 276 4.45 18.57 18.03
CA ARG A 276 5.71 18.19 17.40
C ARG A 276 6.83 19.04 17.98
N LEU A 277 7.90 18.38 18.43
CA LEU A 277 9.08 19.08 18.92
C LEU A 277 9.82 19.67 17.72
N ALA A 278 9.66 20.98 17.51
CA ALA A 278 10.37 21.69 16.47
C ALA A 278 11.89 21.61 16.72
N LYS A 279 12.64 21.23 15.68
CA LYS A 279 14.09 21.42 15.63
C LYS A 279 14.37 22.88 15.20
N HIS A 280 14.02 23.86 15.99
CA HIS A 280 14.39 25.23 15.66
C HIS A 280 15.67 25.62 16.42
N CYS A 281 16.78 25.57 15.72
CA CYS A 281 17.92 26.45 16.04
C CYS A 281 17.67 27.78 15.32
N LEU A 282 17.77 28.88 16.05
CA LEU A 282 17.47 30.24 15.57
C LEU A 282 18.30 30.70 14.36
N ASN A 283 19.25 29.90 13.85
CA ASN A 283 20.15 30.21 12.74
C ASN A 283 20.36 28.99 11.81
N GLU A 284 19.39 28.08 11.68
CA GLU A 284 19.52 27.00 10.67
C GLU A 284 19.32 27.58 9.25
N PRO A 285 20.19 27.22 8.29
CA PRO A 285 19.95 27.55 6.88
C PRO A 285 18.67 26.85 6.39
N GLN A 286 18.10 27.37 5.32
CA GLN A 286 16.98 26.72 4.64
C GLN A 286 17.35 25.30 4.21
N LEU A 287 16.37 24.40 4.21
CA LEU A 287 16.57 23.06 3.67
C LEU A 287 16.87 23.14 2.16
N TYR A 288 17.74 22.29 1.67
CA TYR A 288 18.05 22.20 0.24
C TYR A 288 16.81 22.08 -0.65
N GLN A 289 15.82 21.29 -0.20
CA GLN A 289 14.56 21.11 -0.92
C GLN A 289 13.77 22.44 -1.04
N ASP A 290 13.79 23.29 -0.02
CA ASP A 290 13.06 24.56 -0.04
C ASP A 290 13.77 25.58 -0.94
N VAL A 291 15.11 25.63 -0.87
CA VAL A 291 15.90 26.43 -1.83
C VAL A 291 15.61 25.99 -3.26
N PHE A 292 15.63 24.68 -3.53
CA PHE A 292 15.28 24.14 -4.84
C PHE A 292 13.87 24.55 -5.27
N GLY A 293 12.86 24.35 -4.40
CA GLY A 293 11.46 24.66 -4.72
C GLY A 293 11.22 26.14 -5.06
N HIS A 294 11.84 27.06 -4.31
CA HIS A 294 11.77 28.49 -4.59
C HIS A 294 12.50 28.84 -5.89
N THR A 295 13.73 28.34 -6.07
CA THR A 295 14.51 28.61 -7.30
C THR A 295 13.79 28.07 -8.54
N LEU A 296 13.13 26.90 -8.44
CA LEU A 296 12.36 26.37 -9.56
C LEU A 296 11.20 27.28 -9.96
N VAL A 297 10.52 27.90 -8.99
CA VAL A 297 9.47 28.90 -9.26
C VAL A 297 10.07 30.13 -9.94
N GLU A 298 11.16 30.70 -9.41
CA GLU A 298 11.85 31.86 -9.99
C GLU A 298 12.29 31.64 -11.46
N LEU A 299 12.82 30.44 -11.74
CA LEU A 299 13.20 30.06 -13.11
C LEU A 299 11.98 29.89 -14.01
N ALA A 300 10.90 29.29 -13.50
CA ALA A 300 9.67 29.07 -14.25
C ALA A 300 8.90 30.36 -14.56
N GLU A 301 9.12 31.45 -13.81
CA GLU A 301 8.64 32.80 -14.13
C GLU A 301 9.34 33.37 -15.36
N GLN A 302 10.60 32.99 -15.58
CA GLN A 302 11.44 33.50 -16.67
C GLN A 302 11.36 32.62 -17.93
N ASP A 303 11.06 31.34 -17.80
CA ASP A 303 11.00 30.40 -18.91
C ASP A 303 9.76 29.47 -18.82
N GLU A 304 8.86 29.66 -19.77
CA GLU A 304 7.60 28.89 -19.83
C GLU A 304 7.80 27.41 -20.14
N ARG A 305 8.97 27.01 -20.62
CA ARG A 305 9.29 25.60 -20.91
C ARG A 305 9.54 24.78 -19.65
N ILE A 306 9.83 25.44 -18.53
CA ILE A 306 10.11 24.74 -17.27
C ILE A 306 8.87 24.06 -16.71
N VAL A 307 9.00 22.75 -16.47
CA VAL A 307 7.99 21.87 -15.89
C VAL A 307 8.57 21.10 -14.72
N GLY A 308 7.81 20.94 -13.65
CA GLY A 308 8.19 20.17 -12.48
C GLY A 308 7.46 18.82 -12.45
N ILE A 309 8.19 17.73 -12.17
CA ILE A 309 7.64 16.38 -12.04
C ILE A 309 8.12 15.75 -10.74
N THR A 310 7.24 15.06 -10.00
CA THR A 310 7.62 14.29 -8.82
C THR A 310 6.76 13.02 -8.69
N PRO A 311 7.34 11.88 -8.29
CA PRO A 311 6.59 10.66 -8.02
C PRO A 311 6.17 10.58 -6.54
N ALA A 312 4.96 11.05 -6.20
CA ALA A 312 4.31 10.95 -4.88
C ALA A 312 5.06 11.62 -3.70
N MET A 313 5.90 12.64 -3.96
CA MET A 313 6.65 13.32 -2.90
C MET A 313 6.64 14.84 -2.99
N PRO A 314 5.50 15.50 -3.32
CA PRO A 314 5.46 16.94 -3.54
C PRO A 314 5.86 17.75 -2.32
N THR A 315 5.48 17.35 -1.11
CA THR A 315 5.88 18.02 0.14
C THR A 315 7.35 17.79 0.47
N GLY A 316 7.82 16.54 0.29
CA GLY A 316 9.18 16.14 0.65
C GLY A 316 10.27 16.70 -0.25
N CYS A 317 9.93 17.13 -1.47
CA CYS A 317 10.85 17.77 -2.41
C CYS A 317 10.49 19.23 -2.70
N SER A 318 9.57 19.83 -1.93
CA SER A 318 9.10 21.22 -2.06
C SER A 318 8.54 21.59 -3.45
N MET A 319 8.08 20.58 -4.21
CA MET A 319 7.37 20.77 -5.48
C MET A 319 6.03 21.50 -5.28
N THR A 320 5.50 21.51 -4.06
CA THR A 320 4.27 22.23 -3.68
C THR A 320 4.32 23.71 -4.02
N TYR A 321 5.50 24.35 -4.02
CA TYR A 321 5.65 25.73 -4.45
C TYR A 321 5.35 25.88 -5.94
N MET A 322 5.90 25.02 -6.78
CA MET A 322 5.67 25.01 -8.22
C MET A 322 4.20 24.65 -8.54
N MET A 323 3.61 23.68 -7.83
CA MET A 323 2.21 23.31 -7.99
C MET A 323 1.26 24.46 -7.66
N LYS A 324 1.60 25.29 -6.68
CA LYS A 324 0.81 26.45 -6.29
C LYS A 324 0.96 27.59 -7.30
N ALA A 325 2.18 27.87 -7.76
CA ALA A 325 2.47 28.97 -8.67
C ALA A 325 2.06 28.65 -10.13
N PHE A 326 2.32 27.43 -10.57
CA PHE A 326 2.14 26.97 -11.95
C PHE A 326 1.46 25.60 -12.02
N PRO A 327 0.17 25.45 -11.61
CA PRO A 327 -0.51 24.17 -11.48
C PRO A 327 -0.60 23.37 -12.79
N LYS A 328 -0.49 24.01 -13.95
CA LYS A 328 -0.48 23.37 -15.27
C LYS A 328 0.90 22.87 -15.70
N ARG A 329 1.95 23.23 -14.96
CA ARG A 329 3.35 22.91 -15.26
C ARG A 329 4.02 22.11 -14.14
N ALA A 330 3.24 21.58 -13.21
CA ALA A 330 3.74 20.77 -12.11
C ALA A 330 2.88 19.50 -11.98
N PHE A 331 3.54 18.34 -11.97
CA PHE A 331 2.89 17.03 -12.05
C PHE A 331 3.35 16.12 -10.91
N ASP A 332 2.39 15.62 -10.14
CA ASP A 332 2.59 14.43 -9.31
C ASP A 332 2.07 13.22 -10.08
N VAL A 333 2.95 12.26 -10.34
CA VAL A 333 2.62 11.07 -11.12
C VAL A 333 2.32 9.84 -10.27
N GLY A 334 2.22 9.99 -8.95
CA GLY A 334 2.06 8.89 -8.00
C GLY A 334 3.37 8.12 -7.79
N ILE A 335 3.31 6.96 -7.12
CA ILE A 335 4.50 6.13 -6.87
C ILE A 335 4.87 5.40 -8.18
N ALA A 336 5.51 6.13 -9.09
CA ALA A 336 5.81 5.67 -10.46
C ALA A 336 7.09 6.32 -11.00
N GLU A 337 8.24 6.01 -10.39
CA GLU A 337 9.52 6.66 -10.67
C GLU A 337 9.98 6.44 -12.13
N GLY A 338 9.85 5.22 -12.66
CA GLY A 338 10.16 4.93 -14.08
C GLY A 338 9.27 5.72 -15.04
N HIS A 339 7.97 5.84 -14.72
CA HIS A 339 7.06 6.69 -15.49
C HIS A 339 7.47 8.17 -15.42
N ALA A 340 7.84 8.67 -14.22
CA ALA A 340 8.26 10.06 -14.04
C ALA A 340 9.43 10.43 -14.97
N VAL A 341 10.44 9.58 -15.06
CA VAL A 341 11.62 9.80 -15.90
C VAL A 341 11.26 9.70 -17.39
N THR A 342 10.51 8.65 -17.79
CA THR A 342 10.08 8.46 -19.19
C THR A 342 9.15 9.60 -19.64
N PHE A 343 8.23 10.04 -18.80
CA PHE A 343 7.35 11.18 -19.05
C PHE A 343 8.16 12.47 -19.24
N SER A 344 9.15 12.68 -18.36
CA SER A 344 10.08 13.82 -18.48
C SER A 344 10.87 13.79 -19.81
N ALA A 345 11.32 12.61 -20.24
CA ALA A 345 11.99 12.47 -21.53
C ALA A 345 11.08 12.84 -22.71
N GLY A 346 9.79 12.44 -22.66
CA GLY A 346 8.79 12.87 -23.63
C GLY A 346 8.60 14.38 -23.69
N LEU A 347 8.48 15.02 -22.52
CA LEU A 347 8.38 16.49 -22.41
C LEU A 347 9.62 17.19 -22.99
N ALA A 348 10.81 16.68 -22.66
CA ALA A 348 12.06 17.23 -23.18
C ALA A 348 12.17 17.10 -24.69
N LYS A 349 11.69 15.99 -25.27
CA LYS A 349 11.68 15.77 -26.71
C LYS A 349 10.83 16.81 -27.46
N GLU A 350 9.77 17.30 -26.83
CA GLU A 350 8.89 18.34 -27.37
C GLU A 350 9.35 19.77 -26.98
N GLY A 351 10.59 19.92 -26.48
CA GLY A 351 11.21 21.21 -26.21
C GLY A 351 10.93 21.80 -24.83
N MET A 352 10.27 21.06 -23.94
CA MET A 352 10.14 21.49 -22.54
C MET A 352 11.44 21.27 -21.77
N LEU A 353 11.56 21.92 -20.61
CA LEU A 353 12.67 21.76 -19.66
C LEU A 353 12.16 21.11 -18.37
N PRO A 354 12.05 19.77 -18.33
CA PRO A 354 11.52 19.07 -17.17
C PRO A 354 12.54 18.94 -16.04
N PHE A 355 12.10 19.27 -14.82
CA PHE A 355 12.79 19.01 -13.57
C PHE A 355 12.10 17.81 -12.89
N CYS A 356 12.66 16.62 -13.10
CA CYS A 356 12.18 15.39 -12.48
C CYS A 356 12.82 15.19 -11.10
N ASN A 357 12.04 15.46 -10.05
CA ASN A 357 12.55 15.50 -8.70
C ASN A 357 12.22 14.23 -7.94
N VAL A 358 13.21 13.36 -7.75
CA VAL A 358 13.11 12.03 -7.14
C VAL A 358 14.17 11.89 -6.07
N TYR A 359 13.82 11.34 -4.90
CA TYR A 359 14.82 11.00 -3.88
C TYR A 359 15.85 10.01 -4.43
N SER A 360 17.12 10.20 -4.11
CA SER A 360 18.22 9.36 -4.59
C SER A 360 18.01 7.86 -4.29
N SER A 361 17.44 7.52 -3.13
CA SER A 361 17.10 6.15 -2.77
C SER A 361 15.97 5.55 -3.61
N PHE A 362 15.07 6.38 -4.18
CA PHE A 362 13.97 5.93 -5.03
C PHE A 362 14.33 5.95 -6.51
N MET A 363 15.34 6.73 -6.89
CA MET A 363 15.84 6.81 -8.26
C MET A 363 16.36 5.46 -8.80
N GLN A 364 16.69 4.51 -7.92
CA GLN A 364 17.06 3.13 -8.29
C GLN A 364 16.04 2.44 -9.21
N ARG A 365 14.77 2.87 -9.18
CA ARG A 365 13.69 2.32 -10.02
C ARG A 365 13.57 2.96 -11.40
N ALA A 366 14.45 3.90 -11.73
CA ALA A 366 14.34 4.73 -12.92
C ALA A 366 15.69 4.94 -13.62
N TYR A 367 16.62 4.01 -13.45
CA TYR A 367 17.97 4.12 -14.05
C TYR A 367 18.02 3.77 -15.54
N ASP A 368 17.09 2.96 -16.06
CA ASP A 368 17.01 2.49 -17.46
C ASP A 368 16.12 3.33 -18.38
#